data_31183b4b5f15a8a9c35d19dced697ee4
#
_entry.id   31183b4b5f15a8a9c35d19dced697ee4
#
_cell.length_a   1.000
_cell.length_b   1.000
_cell.length_c   1.000
_cell.angle_alpha   90.00
_cell.angle_beta   90.00
_cell.angle_gamma   90.00
#
_symmetry.space_group_name_H-M   'P 1'
#
loop_
_entity.id
_entity.type
_entity.pdbx_description
1 polymer ?
#
loop_
_entity_poly.entity_id
_entity_poly.type
_entity_poly.pdbx_seq_one_letter_code
_entity_poly.pdbx_strand_id
1 'polypeptide(L)'
;MTTNTEGWRRVTRRAIPSAPRTVGVGTLLVLALASCTSGTSINASPAGSSAPAAAGSASSGSGTTTPVDEAVVLNPSVADGAKVPVDTLVTVAAKGGTVTSVDLSYQDPKAGAVTVGGDIAGDGSTWTAHSLLEPGVTYTLAMRGTNAAGTEKSTTTSFSTTALSAKQQISASLIQNGSTVGIAMPVIVMFSSPVTDKAAFERKMTVTSTPSQPGGWAWIGSREAHWRPKEFWKPGTKVAVKVAINGLAAGKDTYGKADLSGGFTVG
;
A
#
# COMPACT_ATOMS: atom_id res chain seq x y z
N MET A 1 2.00 62.50 19.87
CA MET A 1 3.08 62.04 20.76
C MET A 1 2.49 61.08 21.75
N THR A 2 2.76 59.81 21.56
CA THR A 2 3.05 58.79 22.60
C THR A 2 3.12 57.45 21.86
N THR A 3 4.35 57.01 21.70
CA THR A 3 4.75 55.70 21.23
C THR A 3 4.46 54.67 22.31
N ASN A 4 3.82 53.52 21.95
CA ASN A 4 3.75 52.38 22.79
C ASN A 4 4.42 51.20 22.12
N THR A 5 5.60 50.83 22.67
CA THR A 5 6.45 49.70 22.27
C THR A 5 6.22 48.57 23.29
N GLU A 6 5.59 47.48 22.87
CA GLU A 6 5.55 46.23 23.64
C GLU A 6 5.85 45.11 22.66
N GLY A 7 6.94 44.38 22.75
CA GLY A 7 7.44 43.57 23.87
C GLY A 7 7.25 42.13 23.46
N TRP A 8 8.04 41.63 22.41
CA TRP A 8 8.01 40.22 21.96
C TRP A 8 8.71 39.34 23.02
N ARG A 9 7.93 38.56 23.75
CA ARG A 9 8.47 37.51 24.62
C ARG A 9 8.96 36.33 23.80
N ARG A 10 10.26 36.09 23.84
CA ARG A 10 10.91 34.87 23.34
C ARG A 10 10.49 33.71 24.21
N VAL A 11 9.83 32.73 23.61
CA VAL A 11 9.60 31.42 24.20
C VAL A 11 10.87 30.58 23.99
N THR A 12 11.62 30.37 25.05
CA THR A 12 12.78 29.48 25.08
C THR A 12 12.31 28.03 25.05
N ARG A 13 12.63 27.31 23.98
CA ARG A 13 12.46 25.85 23.88
C ARG A 13 13.49 25.18 24.80
N ARG A 14 13.00 24.43 25.77
CA ARG A 14 13.83 23.51 26.58
C ARG A 14 14.27 22.36 25.71
N ALA A 15 15.58 22.15 25.61
CA ALA A 15 16.21 20.99 25.02
C ALA A 15 16.01 19.76 25.92
N ILE A 16 15.63 18.65 25.32
CA ILE A 16 15.56 17.33 25.97
C ILE A 16 16.91 16.65 25.77
N PRO A 17 17.58 16.14 26.80
CA PRO A 17 18.88 15.47 26.64
C PRO A 17 18.70 14.06 26.05
N SER A 18 19.45 13.77 24.99
CA SER A 18 19.60 12.44 24.40
C SER A 18 20.54 11.59 25.26
N ALA A 19 20.07 10.40 25.64
CA ALA A 19 20.89 9.38 26.31
C ALA A 19 21.74 8.61 25.28
N PRO A 20 22.99 8.24 25.58
CA PRO A 20 23.84 7.47 24.70
C PRO A 20 23.46 5.98 24.71
N ARG A 21 23.30 5.38 23.54
CA ARG A 21 23.21 3.93 23.36
C ARG A 21 24.62 3.36 23.23
N THR A 22 24.98 2.51 24.17
CA THR A 22 26.18 1.69 24.20
C THR A 22 26.18 0.67 23.06
N VAL A 23 27.23 0.70 22.26
CA VAL A 23 27.58 -0.29 21.24
C VAL A 23 28.19 -1.49 21.94
N GLY A 24 27.54 -2.64 21.88
CA GLY A 24 28.09 -3.92 22.30
C GLY A 24 28.81 -4.58 21.13
N VAL A 25 30.13 -4.67 21.21
CA VAL A 25 31.00 -5.44 20.32
C VAL A 25 30.92 -6.90 20.78
N GLY A 26 30.35 -7.79 19.97
CA GLY A 26 30.32 -9.23 20.18
C GLY A 26 31.21 -9.93 19.15
N THR A 27 32.20 -10.59 19.67
CA THR A 27 33.36 -11.25 19.06
C THR A 27 33.00 -12.42 18.16
N LEU A 28 33.72 -12.52 17.03
CA LEU A 28 33.79 -13.68 16.14
C LEU A 28 34.18 -14.98 16.87
N LEU A 29 33.55 -16.08 16.48
CA LEU A 29 34.15 -17.40 16.59
C LEU A 29 34.04 -18.13 15.24
N VAL A 30 35.18 -18.28 14.59
CA VAL A 30 35.41 -19.11 13.40
C VAL A 30 35.67 -20.53 13.86
N LEU A 31 34.95 -21.51 13.35
CA LEU A 31 35.38 -22.92 13.37
C LEU A 31 35.18 -23.52 11.98
N ALA A 32 36.30 -23.68 11.30
CA ALA A 32 36.44 -24.53 10.13
C ALA A 32 36.75 -25.98 10.58
N LEU A 33 36.13 -26.94 9.99
CA LEU A 33 36.71 -28.28 9.84
C LEU A 33 36.20 -28.93 8.56
N ALA A 34 37.13 -29.19 7.69
CA ALA A 34 37.03 -29.99 6.49
C ALA A 34 37.02 -31.50 6.82
N SER A 35 36.35 -32.29 6.00
CA SER A 35 36.81 -33.65 5.72
C SER A 35 36.23 -34.16 4.40
N CYS A 36 37.13 -34.45 3.49
CA CYS A 36 36.96 -35.23 2.27
C CYS A 36 36.73 -36.68 2.59
N THR A 37 35.98 -37.40 1.76
CA THR A 37 36.44 -38.71 1.22
C THR A 37 35.71 -39.06 -0.06
N SER A 38 36.47 -39.25 -1.07
CA SER A 38 36.21 -39.84 -2.38
C SER A 38 35.98 -41.37 -2.27
N GLY A 39 35.10 -41.90 -3.10
CA GLY A 39 34.92 -43.33 -3.29
C GLY A 39 34.36 -43.61 -4.68
N THR A 40 35.25 -43.70 -5.64
CA THR A 40 35.00 -44.24 -6.99
C THR A 40 34.98 -45.75 -6.94
N SER A 41 34.01 -46.43 -7.50
CA SER A 41 34.11 -47.81 -7.97
C SER A 41 33.28 -48.05 -9.21
N ILE A 42 33.98 -48.22 -10.29
CA ILE A 42 33.54 -48.82 -11.56
C ILE A 42 33.57 -50.33 -11.40
N ASN A 43 32.53 -51.09 -11.82
CA ASN A 43 32.77 -52.33 -12.48
C ASN A 43 31.63 -52.80 -13.41
N ALA A 44 32.06 -53.44 -14.47
CA ALA A 44 31.37 -53.81 -15.70
C ALA A 44 30.47 -55.03 -15.58
N SER A 45 29.55 -55.12 -16.52
CA SER A 45 28.77 -56.32 -16.92
C SER A 45 29.60 -57.54 -17.25
N PRO A 46 29.05 -58.80 -17.23
CA PRO A 46 28.40 -59.23 -18.47
C PRO A 46 27.15 -60.12 -18.33
N ALA A 47 26.56 -60.36 -19.45
CA ALA A 47 25.36 -61.07 -19.85
C ALA A 47 25.19 -62.53 -19.33
N GLY A 48 23.91 -62.96 -19.28
CA GLY A 48 23.56 -64.41 -19.19
C GLY A 48 22.09 -64.68 -18.87
N SER A 49 21.27 -64.82 -19.88
CA SER A 49 20.28 -65.88 -20.22
C SER A 49 19.29 -66.44 -19.19
N SER A 50 18.01 -66.52 -19.63
CA SER A 50 16.97 -67.52 -19.37
C SER A 50 15.92 -67.23 -18.28
N ALA A 51 14.66 -66.99 -18.75
CA ALA A 51 13.41 -67.19 -17.98
C ALA A 51 13.13 -68.63 -17.63
N PRO A 52 12.17 -68.96 -16.72
CA PRO A 52 10.75 -68.69 -16.92
C PRO A 52 9.91 -68.33 -15.67
N ALA A 53 8.72 -67.85 -15.97
CA ALA A 53 7.52 -67.59 -15.21
C ALA A 53 7.29 -68.23 -13.83
N ALA A 54 6.86 -67.36 -12.88
CA ALA A 54 5.88 -67.73 -11.86
C ALA A 54 5.06 -66.52 -11.45
N ALA A 55 3.76 -66.71 -11.46
CA ALA A 55 2.76 -65.72 -11.04
C ALA A 55 2.92 -65.43 -9.55
N GLY A 56 2.87 -64.14 -9.22
CA GLY A 56 2.92 -63.66 -7.82
C GLY A 56 2.31 -62.29 -7.70
N SER A 57 1.05 -62.24 -7.27
CA SER A 57 0.35 -61.21 -6.52
C SER A 57 0.67 -59.71 -6.85
N ALA A 58 -0.28 -59.09 -7.50
CA ALA A 58 -0.38 -57.66 -7.54
C ALA A 58 -0.52 -57.10 -6.11
N SER A 59 0.57 -56.59 -5.55
CA SER A 59 0.55 -55.70 -4.42
C SER A 59 0.20 -54.32 -4.96
N SER A 60 -1.07 -53.93 -4.74
CA SER A 60 -1.51 -52.55 -4.94
C SER A 60 -0.74 -51.67 -3.95
N GLY A 61 0.44 -51.23 -4.34
CA GLY A 61 1.14 -50.17 -3.66
C GLY A 61 0.32 -48.89 -3.86
N SER A 62 -0.48 -48.54 -2.83
CA SER A 62 -0.96 -47.15 -2.69
C SER A 62 0.27 -46.27 -2.68
N GLY A 63 0.58 -45.71 -3.84
CA GLY A 63 1.56 -44.66 -3.95
C GLY A 63 1.06 -43.48 -3.12
N THR A 64 1.53 -43.39 -1.88
CA THR A 64 1.47 -42.14 -1.14
C THR A 64 2.30 -41.17 -1.94
N THR A 65 1.65 -40.38 -2.81
CA THR A 65 2.27 -39.20 -3.40
C THR A 65 2.58 -38.28 -2.24
N THR A 66 3.83 -38.29 -1.78
CA THR A 66 4.37 -37.25 -0.90
C THR A 66 4.01 -35.93 -1.57
N PRO A 67 3.32 -35.00 -0.90
CA PRO A 67 3.06 -33.67 -1.47
C PRO A 67 4.42 -33.13 -1.87
N VAL A 68 4.58 -32.84 -3.16
CA VAL A 68 5.75 -32.10 -3.63
C VAL A 68 5.69 -30.75 -2.92
N ASP A 69 6.71 -30.47 -2.10
CA ASP A 69 6.84 -29.20 -1.39
C ASP A 69 7.12 -28.10 -2.43
N GLU A 70 6.09 -27.76 -3.22
CA GLU A 70 6.17 -26.72 -4.23
C GLU A 70 6.28 -25.37 -3.53
N ALA A 71 7.36 -24.66 -3.77
CA ALA A 71 7.60 -23.37 -3.19
C ALA A 71 6.50 -22.37 -3.59
N VAL A 72 6.00 -21.58 -2.63
CA VAL A 72 5.06 -20.49 -2.93
C VAL A 72 5.67 -19.53 -3.94
N VAL A 73 4.89 -19.13 -4.96
CA VAL A 73 5.26 -18.12 -5.95
C VAL A 73 4.49 -16.84 -5.64
N LEU A 74 5.23 -15.77 -5.35
CA LEU A 74 4.68 -14.43 -5.11
C LEU A 74 4.75 -13.61 -6.39
N ASN A 75 3.58 -13.22 -6.92
CA ASN A 75 3.43 -12.52 -8.18
C ASN A 75 2.94 -11.08 -7.92
N PRO A 76 3.83 -10.08 -7.89
CA PRO A 76 3.43 -8.69 -7.81
C PRO A 76 2.85 -8.22 -9.17
N SER A 77 1.91 -7.28 -9.12
CA SER A 77 1.33 -6.63 -10.32
C SER A 77 2.32 -5.70 -11.04
N VAL A 78 3.48 -5.45 -10.44
CA VAL A 78 4.54 -4.60 -10.97
C VAL A 78 5.82 -5.42 -11.14
N ALA A 79 6.49 -5.27 -12.27
CA ALA A 79 7.77 -5.97 -12.52
C ALA A 79 8.94 -5.25 -11.85
N ASP A 80 10.00 -5.99 -11.54
CA ASP A 80 11.24 -5.42 -11.03
C ASP A 80 11.88 -4.46 -12.04
N GLY A 81 12.36 -3.32 -11.57
CA GLY A 81 12.91 -2.23 -12.39
C GLY A 81 11.88 -1.47 -13.24
N ALA A 82 10.60 -1.80 -13.18
CA ALA A 82 9.57 -1.16 -13.99
C ALA A 82 9.38 0.32 -13.65
N LYS A 83 8.93 1.09 -14.65
CA LYS A 83 8.38 2.43 -14.45
C LYS A 83 6.89 2.40 -14.74
N VAL A 84 6.07 2.67 -13.72
CA VAL A 84 4.61 2.54 -13.78
C VAL A 84 3.91 3.89 -13.63
N PRO A 85 2.67 4.05 -14.13
CA PRO A 85 1.82 5.21 -13.86
C PRO A 85 1.46 5.33 -12.38
N VAL A 86 1.14 6.53 -11.91
CA VAL A 86 0.76 6.80 -10.53
C VAL A 86 -0.59 6.20 -10.13
N ASP A 87 -1.48 5.96 -11.10
CA ASP A 87 -2.79 5.33 -10.92
C ASP A 87 -2.72 3.79 -10.87
N THR A 88 -1.51 3.23 -10.82
CA THR A 88 -1.31 1.79 -10.64
C THR A 88 -1.68 1.39 -9.21
N LEU A 89 -2.64 0.49 -9.06
CA LEU A 89 -2.92 -0.16 -7.78
C LEU A 89 -2.03 -1.39 -7.65
N VAL A 90 -1.13 -1.38 -6.66
CA VAL A 90 -0.21 -2.50 -6.44
C VAL A 90 -0.93 -3.64 -5.74
N THR A 91 -0.79 -4.84 -6.31
CA THR A 91 -1.28 -6.09 -5.73
C THR A 91 -0.18 -7.15 -5.74
N VAL A 92 -0.28 -8.12 -4.84
CA VAL A 92 0.60 -9.30 -4.80
C VAL A 92 -0.29 -10.54 -4.72
N ALA A 93 -0.18 -11.44 -5.68
CA ALA A 93 -0.89 -12.71 -5.67
C ALA A 93 0.06 -13.86 -5.29
N ALA A 94 -0.40 -14.80 -4.46
CA ALA A 94 0.31 -16.03 -4.15
C ALA A 94 -0.22 -17.19 -5.00
N LYS A 95 0.69 -18.06 -5.46
CA LYS A 95 0.38 -19.33 -6.10
C LYS A 95 1.14 -20.44 -5.37
N GLY A 96 0.49 -21.56 -5.08
CA GLY A 96 1.07 -22.66 -4.32
C GLY A 96 1.25 -22.39 -2.82
N GLY A 97 0.52 -21.37 -2.29
CA GLY A 97 0.58 -21.01 -0.89
C GLY A 97 -0.18 -19.69 -0.62
N THR A 98 0.19 -18.99 0.46
CA THR A 98 -0.45 -17.74 0.90
C THR A 98 0.56 -16.62 1.08
N VAL A 99 0.11 -15.39 0.91
CA VAL A 99 0.82 -14.16 1.31
C VAL A 99 0.76 -14.04 2.82
N THR A 100 1.88 -13.87 3.48
CA THR A 100 1.95 -13.69 4.95
C THR A 100 2.26 -12.25 5.36
N SER A 101 3.05 -11.53 4.57
CA SER A 101 3.28 -10.10 4.77
C SER A 101 3.72 -9.41 3.48
N VAL A 102 3.35 -8.15 3.36
CA VAL A 102 3.82 -7.24 2.29
C VAL A 102 4.17 -5.90 2.90
N ASP A 103 5.36 -5.40 2.59
CA ASP A 103 5.81 -4.04 2.89
C ASP A 103 6.07 -3.32 1.58
N LEU A 104 5.22 -2.34 1.27
CA LEU A 104 5.38 -1.42 0.15
C LEU A 104 5.81 -0.07 0.71
N SER A 105 7.04 0.35 0.43
CA SER A 105 7.62 1.56 1.01
C SER A 105 8.40 2.39 0.00
N TYR A 106 8.56 3.68 0.30
CA TYR A 106 9.38 4.61 -0.46
C TYR A 106 10.05 5.62 0.47
N GLN A 107 11.07 6.34 -0.04
CA GLN A 107 11.73 7.43 0.68
C GLN A 107 11.14 8.78 0.24
N ASP A 108 10.48 9.47 1.16
CA ASP A 108 10.06 10.85 0.96
C ASP A 108 11.19 11.80 1.42
N PRO A 109 11.57 12.81 0.62
CA PRO A 109 12.66 13.74 0.98
C PRO A 109 12.43 14.53 2.27
N LYS A 110 11.17 14.68 2.71
CA LYS A 110 10.79 15.46 3.89
C LYS A 110 10.38 14.58 5.07
N ALA A 111 9.64 13.50 4.79
CA ALA A 111 9.08 12.61 5.81
C ALA A 111 9.98 11.39 6.11
N GLY A 112 10.98 11.08 5.27
CA GLY A 112 11.79 9.88 5.39
C GLY A 112 11.10 8.65 4.83
N ALA A 113 11.29 7.49 5.45
CA ALA A 113 10.66 6.24 5.01
C ALA A 113 9.14 6.29 5.24
N VAL A 114 8.38 6.06 4.17
CA VAL A 114 6.91 6.00 4.19
C VAL A 114 6.46 4.62 3.74
N THR A 115 5.61 3.97 4.54
CA THR A 115 5.01 2.67 4.20
C THR A 115 3.58 2.88 3.69
N VAL A 116 3.27 2.24 2.57
CA VAL A 116 1.91 2.18 1.99
C VAL A 116 1.21 0.95 2.57
N GLY A 117 0.15 1.18 3.34
CA GLY A 117 -0.67 0.11 3.91
C GLY A 117 -1.42 -0.68 2.83
N GLY A 118 -1.86 -1.88 3.20
CA GLY A 118 -2.69 -2.74 2.35
C GLY A 118 -3.27 -3.89 3.14
N ASP A 119 -4.25 -4.60 2.55
CA ASP A 119 -4.93 -5.74 3.16
C ASP A 119 -4.59 -7.03 2.44
N ILE A 120 -4.38 -8.08 3.24
CA ILE A 120 -4.32 -9.46 2.74
C ILE A 120 -5.76 -10.00 2.75
N ALA A 121 -6.18 -10.61 1.63
CA ALA A 121 -7.47 -11.28 1.53
C ALA A 121 -7.60 -12.38 2.61
N GLY A 122 -8.81 -12.66 3.06
CA GLY A 122 -9.06 -13.60 4.17
C GLY A 122 -8.60 -15.04 3.89
N ASP A 123 -8.42 -15.41 2.62
CA ASP A 123 -7.86 -16.69 2.17
C ASP A 123 -6.33 -16.67 1.98
N GLY A 124 -5.69 -15.51 2.21
CA GLY A 124 -4.26 -15.31 1.99
C GLY A 124 -3.81 -15.31 0.54
N SER A 125 -4.75 -15.35 -0.44
CA SER A 125 -4.41 -15.50 -1.87
C SER A 125 -3.80 -14.22 -2.46
N THR A 126 -4.18 -13.05 -1.96
CA THR A 126 -3.79 -11.74 -2.50
C THR A 126 -3.61 -10.70 -1.42
N TRP A 127 -2.68 -9.78 -1.66
CA TRP A 127 -2.58 -8.51 -0.95
C TRP A 127 -2.88 -7.37 -1.91
N THR A 128 -3.55 -6.31 -1.42
CA THR A 128 -3.91 -5.13 -2.20
C THR A 128 -3.57 -3.86 -1.42
N ALA A 129 -2.87 -2.92 -2.06
CA ALA A 129 -2.55 -1.62 -1.47
C ALA A 129 -3.81 -0.78 -1.22
N HIS A 130 -3.83 0.01 -0.14
CA HIS A 130 -4.93 0.90 0.20
C HIS A 130 -4.98 2.18 -0.64
N SER A 131 -3.85 2.61 -1.17
CA SER A 131 -3.72 3.84 -1.94
C SER A 131 -2.98 3.64 -3.25
N LEU A 132 -3.17 4.56 -4.16
CA LEU A 132 -2.38 4.71 -5.37
C LEU A 132 -1.01 5.31 -5.06
N LEU A 133 -0.16 5.43 -6.06
CA LEU A 133 1.27 5.71 -5.89
C LEU A 133 1.59 7.22 -5.94
N GLU A 134 2.63 7.63 -5.21
CA GLU A 134 3.21 8.97 -5.31
C GLU A 134 4.01 9.13 -6.62
N PRO A 135 3.97 10.31 -7.27
CA PRO A 135 4.67 10.54 -8.53
C PRO A 135 6.18 10.72 -8.36
N GLY A 136 6.95 10.12 -9.25
CA GLY A 136 8.39 10.35 -9.38
C GLY A 136 9.24 9.76 -8.26
N VAL A 137 8.75 8.76 -7.54
CA VAL A 137 9.47 8.08 -6.47
C VAL A 137 9.81 6.63 -6.84
N THR A 138 10.79 6.07 -6.16
CA THR A 138 11.15 4.65 -6.26
C THR A 138 10.60 3.92 -5.05
N TYR A 139 9.86 2.84 -5.32
CA TYR A 139 9.27 1.96 -4.33
C TYR A 139 10.10 0.70 -4.14
N THR A 140 10.08 0.20 -2.92
CA THR A 140 10.54 -1.15 -2.55
C THR A 140 9.32 -1.94 -2.09
N LEU A 141 9.10 -3.10 -2.69
CA LEU A 141 8.03 -4.04 -2.37
C LEU A 141 8.65 -5.32 -1.84
N ALA A 142 8.70 -5.49 -0.53
CA ALA A 142 9.14 -6.69 0.13
C ALA A 142 7.94 -7.59 0.43
N MET A 143 8.00 -8.84 -0.01
CA MET A 143 6.88 -9.79 0.06
C MET A 143 7.34 -11.07 0.74
N ARG A 144 6.47 -11.65 1.57
CA ARG A 144 6.66 -12.96 2.21
C ARG A 144 5.42 -13.82 2.02
N GLY A 145 5.64 -15.10 1.86
CA GLY A 145 4.57 -16.07 1.74
C GLY A 145 5.01 -17.43 2.21
N THR A 146 4.05 -18.32 2.50
CA THR A 146 4.27 -19.70 2.92
C THR A 146 3.49 -20.65 2.04
N ASN A 147 4.05 -21.83 1.77
CA ASN A 147 3.32 -22.91 1.12
C ASN A 147 2.52 -23.74 2.14
N ALA A 148 1.81 -24.77 1.67
CA ALA A 148 1.01 -25.66 2.52
C ALA A 148 1.84 -26.46 3.54
N ALA A 149 3.13 -26.67 3.28
CA ALA A 149 4.05 -27.35 4.19
C ALA A 149 4.68 -26.40 5.23
N GLY A 150 4.36 -25.08 5.17
CA GLY A 150 4.91 -24.07 6.08
C GLY A 150 6.27 -23.52 5.66
N THR A 151 6.76 -23.86 4.46
CA THR A 151 8.04 -23.35 3.93
C THR A 151 7.86 -21.91 3.50
N GLU A 152 8.65 -21.00 4.09
CA GLU A 152 8.61 -19.57 3.80
C GLU A 152 9.45 -19.19 2.56
N LYS A 153 8.94 -18.22 1.80
CA LYS A 153 9.67 -17.53 0.74
C LYS A 153 9.58 -16.03 0.93
N SER A 154 10.71 -15.36 0.75
CA SER A 154 10.81 -13.89 0.74
C SER A 154 11.32 -13.43 -0.61
N THR A 155 10.72 -12.36 -1.15
CA THR A 155 11.12 -11.74 -2.42
C THR A 155 10.99 -10.23 -2.29
N THR A 156 11.91 -9.50 -2.90
CA THR A 156 11.87 -8.03 -2.95
C THR A 156 11.91 -7.58 -4.40
N THR A 157 11.05 -6.62 -4.75
CA THR A 157 10.96 -6.00 -6.07
C THR A 157 11.09 -4.49 -5.88
N SER A 158 11.83 -3.83 -6.77
CA SER A 158 11.93 -2.37 -6.80
C SER A 158 11.34 -1.85 -8.11
N PHE A 159 10.58 -0.76 -8.05
CA PHE A 159 10.01 -0.12 -9.23
C PHE A 159 9.89 1.39 -9.01
N SER A 160 9.70 2.17 -10.07
CA SER A 160 9.56 3.62 -10.00
C SER A 160 8.23 4.08 -10.59
N THR A 161 7.78 5.26 -10.19
CA THR A 161 6.60 5.89 -10.78
C THR A 161 6.98 6.99 -11.76
N THR A 162 6.06 7.28 -12.68
CA THR A 162 6.20 8.42 -13.58
C THR A 162 6.13 9.73 -12.81
N ALA A 163 7.10 10.60 -13.02
CA ALA A 163 7.05 11.96 -12.47
C ALA A 163 5.95 12.78 -13.17
N LEU A 164 5.20 13.56 -12.39
CA LEU A 164 4.15 14.43 -12.90
C LEU A 164 4.55 15.90 -12.79
N SER A 165 4.36 16.65 -13.86
CA SER A 165 4.45 18.11 -13.82
C SER A 165 3.30 18.71 -13.00
N ALA A 166 3.44 19.96 -12.55
CA ALA A 166 2.37 20.67 -11.84
C ALA A 166 1.06 20.79 -12.64
N LYS A 167 1.14 20.84 -13.98
CA LYS A 167 -0.03 20.89 -14.86
C LYS A 167 -0.80 19.56 -14.93
N GLN A 168 -0.14 18.46 -14.62
CA GLN A 168 -0.74 17.12 -14.59
C GLN A 168 -1.31 16.77 -13.21
N GLN A 169 -1.20 17.67 -12.23
CA GLN A 169 -1.66 17.44 -10.87
C GLN A 169 -2.89 18.31 -10.54
N ILE A 170 -3.93 17.68 -10.01
CA ILE A 170 -5.16 18.34 -9.55
C ILE A 170 -5.20 18.35 -8.04
N SER A 171 -5.31 19.53 -7.44
CA SER A 171 -5.53 19.69 -6.00
C SER A 171 -7.01 19.85 -5.72
N ALA A 172 -7.46 19.32 -4.57
CA ALA A 172 -8.77 19.60 -4.00
C ALA A 172 -8.65 20.58 -2.82
N SER A 173 -9.69 21.37 -2.59
CA SER A 173 -9.83 22.22 -1.42
C SER A 173 -11.27 22.19 -0.91
N LEU A 174 -11.45 22.21 0.42
CA LEU A 174 -12.74 22.31 1.09
C LEU A 174 -12.98 23.77 1.50
N ILE A 175 -14.01 24.40 0.94
CA ILE A 175 -14.26 25.84 1.14
C ILE A 175 -14.57 26.17 2.59
N GLN A 176 -15.34 25.31 3.29
CA GLN A 176 -15.78 25.55 4.66
C GLN A 176 -14.84 24.97 5.73
N ASN A 177 -13.63 24.57 5.37
CA ASN A 177 -12.75 23.87 6.29
C ASN A 177 -12.47 24.66 7.58
N GLY A 178 -12.76 24.07 8.73
CA GLY A 178 -12.59 24.68 10.05
C GLY A 178 -13.62 25.74 10.44
N SER A 179 -14.63 25.99 9.61
CA SER A 179 -15.62 27.06 9.81
C SER A 179 -16.83 26.61 10.63
N THR A 180 -17.63 27.57 11.12
CA THR A 180 -19.02 27.37 11.51
C THR A 180 -19.92 27.95 10.46
N VAL A 181 -20.90 27.14 9.97
CA VAL A 181 -21.75 27.48 8.83
C VAL A 181 -23.23 27.35 9.19
N GLY A 182 -24.10 27.99 8.38
CA GLY A 182 -25.55 27.86 8.55
C GLY A 182 -26.09 26.52 8.07
N ILE A 183 -27.31 26.17 8.51
CA ILE A 183 -27.98 24.90 8.27
C ILE A 183 -28.21 24.55 6.79
N ALA A 184 -28.24 25.54 5.90
CA ALA A 184 -28.43 25.36 4.46
C ALA A 184 -27.12 25.20 3.66
N MET A 185 -25.96 25.33 4.30
CA MET A 185 -24.66 25.31 3.61
C MET A 185 -24.31 23.91 3.12
N PRO A 186 -24.06 23.69 1.81
CA PRO A 186 -23.53 22.42 1.32
C PRO A 186 -22.06 22.25 1.70
N VAL A 187 -21.55 21.00 1.68
CA VAL A 187 -20.11 20.76 1.54
C VAL A 187 -19.69 21.18 0.13
N ILE A 188 -18.69 22.03 -0.02
CA ILE A 188 -18.17 22.47 -1.32
C ILE A 188 -16.72 22.07 -1.46
N VAL A 189 -16.44 21.20 -2.43
CA VAL A 189 -15.10 20.79 -2.82
C VAL A 189 -14.76 21.43 -4.17
N MET A 190 -13.66 22.20 -4.20
CA MET A 190 -13.14 22.84 -5.40
C MET A 190 -11.91 22.10 -5.89
N PHE A 191 -11.78 21.94 -7.22
CA PHE A 191 -10.63 21.33 -7.88
C PHE A 191 -9.87 22.37 -8.70
N SER A 192 -8.53 22.31 -8.66
CA SER A 192 -7.65 23.28 -9.38
C SER A 192 -7.76 23.15 -10.90
N SER A 193 -8.21 22.02 -11.42
CA SER A 193 -8.39 21.71 -12.85
C SER A 193 -9.66 20.90 -13.09
N PRO A 194 -10.18 20.84 -14.34
CA PRO A 194 -11.37 20.05 -14.67
C PRO A 194 -11.21 18.56 -14.35
N VAL A 195 -12.23 17.97 -13.75
CA VAL A 195 -12.39 16.52 -13.52
C VAL A 195 -13.34 16.00 -14.59
N THR A 196 -12.89 15.04 -15.40
CA THR A 196 -13.71 14.41 -16.46
C THR A 196 -14.38 13.13 -15.96
N ASP A 197 -13.68 12.30 -15.17
CA ASP A 197 -14.30 11.13 -14.51
C ASP A 197 -14.85 11.49 -13.13
N LYS A 198 -15.98 12.19 -13.14
CA LYS A 198 -16.68 12.61 -11.92
C LYS A 198 -17.08 11.43 -11.04
N ALA A 199 -17.53 10.33 -11.66
CA ALA A 199 -17.96 9.15 -10.93
C ALA A 199 -16.82 8.46 -10.18
N ALA A 200 -15.61 8.40 -10.74
CA ALA A 200 -14.43 7.90 -10.05
C ALA A 200 -14.08 8.78 -8.84
N PHE A 201 -14.16 10.10 -8.98
CA PHE A 201 -13.91 11.04 -7.89
C PHE A 201 -14.97 10.91 -6.79
N GLU A 202 -16.27 10.86 -7.13
CA GLU A 202 -17.34 10.69 -6.15
C GLU A 202 -17.17 9.45 -5.28
N ARG A 203 -16.76 8.31 -5.87
CA ARG A 203 -16.48 7.08 -5.11
C ARG A 203 -15.36 7.23 -4.09
N LYS A 204 -14.50 8.24 -4.25
CA LYS A 204 -13.37 8.54 -3.37
C LYS A 204 -13.62 9.74 -2.44
N MET A 205 -14.82 10.33 -2.51
CA MET A 205 -15.22 11.49 -1.71
C MET A 205 -16.27 11.05 -0.69
N THR A 206 -15.93 11.09 0.59
CA THR A 206 -16.79 10.68 1.68
C THR A 206 -17.15 11.87 2.56
N VAL A 207 -18.45 12.00 2.87
CA VAL A 207 -18.95 12.94 3.86
C VAL A 207 -19.60 12.15 4.99
N THR A 208 -19.16 12.42 6.22
CA THR A 208 -19.76 11.87 7.45
C THR A 208 -20.23 13.00 8.33
N SER A 209 -21.31 12.79 9.06
CA SER A 209 -21.83 13.81 9.99
C SER A 209 -22.27 13.20 11.31
N THR A 210 -22.19 14.00 12.38
CA THR A 210 -22.67 13.64 13.71
C THR A 210 -23.59 14.75 14.22
N PRO A 211 -24.93 14.49 14.34
CA PRO A 211 -25.62 13.25 14.00
C PRO A 211 -25.58 12.93 12.52
N SER A 212 -25.68 11.63 12.16
CA SER A 212 -25.62 11.19 10.76
C SER A 212 -26.82 11.69 9.97
N GLN A 213 -26.56 12.26 8.81
CA GLN A 213 -27.60 12.72 7.86
C GLN A 213 -27.28 12.21 6.45
N PRO A 214 -28.23 11.53 5.76
CA PRO A 214 -28.01 11.07 4.40
C PRO A 214 -28.00 12.24 3.42
N GLY A 215 -27.22 12.13 2.35
CA GLY A 215 -27.10 13.14 1.31
C GLY A 215 -26.44 12.61 0.06
N GLY A 216 -26.09 13.50 -0.86
CA GLY A 216 -25.48 13.13 -2.14
C GLY A 216 -24.68 14.26 -2.77
N TRP A 217 -23.81 13.87 -3.71
CA TRP A 217 -23.01 14.79 -4.52
C TRP A 217 -23.77 15.30 -5.73
N ALA A 218 -23.49 16.54 -6.11
CA ALA A 218 -23.89 17.16 -7.36
C ALA A 218 -22.73 18.04 -7.87
N TRP A 219 -22.46 18.00 -9.16
CA TRP A 219 -21.37 18.78 -9.77
C TRP A 219 -21.88 20.10 -10.34
N ILE A 220 -21.15 21.17 -10.06
CA ILE A 220 -21.30 22.48 -10.68
C ILE A 220 -20.18 22.62 -11.72
N GLY A 221 -20.48 22.31 -12.98
CA GLY A 221 -19.46 22.22 -14.03
C GLY A 221 -18.49 21.05 -13.80
N SER A 222 -17.19 21.25 -14.07
CA SER A 222 -16.17 20.22 -13.99
C SER A 222 -15.14 20.41 -12.87
N ARG A 223 -15.25 21.48 -12.09
CA ARG A 223 -14.27 21.85 -11.06
C ARG A 223 -14.83 22.00 -9.67
N GLU A 224 -16.13 21.81 -9.50
CA GLU A 224 -16.79 22.07 -8.23
C GLU A 224 -17.81 20.95 -7.96
N ALA A 225 -17.75 20.33 -6.78
CA ALA A 225 -18.67 19.31 -6.31
C ALA A 225 -19.32 19.76 -5.00
N HIS A 226 -20.65 19.70 -4.95
CA HIS A 226 -21.45 19.99 -3.77
C HIS A 226 -22.06 18.72 -3.22
N TRP A 227 -21.89 18.48 -1.93
CA TRP A 227 -22.67 17.48 -1.24
C TRP A 227 -23.72 18.16 -0.36
N ARG A 228 -24.95 17.71 -0.45
CA ARG A 228 -26.08 18.24 0.32
C ARG A 228 -26.75 17.09 1.08
N PRO A 229 -27.10 17.32 2.38
CA PRO A 229 -28.01 16.44 3.07
C PRO A 229 -29.41 16.54 2.40
N LYS A 230 -30.22 15.46 2.54
CA LYS A 230 -31.60 15.46 2.02
C LYS A 230 -32.49 16.51 2.68
N GLU A 231 -32.20 16.81 3.94
CA GLU A 231 -32.84 17.86 4.72
C GLU A 231 -31.77 18.85 5.17
N PHE A 232 -32.17 20.04 5.63
CA PHE A 232 -31.19 20.97 6.21
C PHE A 232 -30.41 20.32 7.35
N TRP A 233 -29.17 20.76 7.53
CA TRP A 233 -28.37 20.32 8.65
C TRP A 233 -29.07 20.60 9.98
N LYS A 234 -28.95 19.69 10.93
CA LYS A 234 -29.35 19.97 12.32
C LYS A 234 -28.32 20.90 12.96
N PRO A 235 -28.75 21.94 13.70
CA PRO A 235 -27.81 22.79 14.45
C PRO A 235 -26.89 21.95 15.36
N GLY A 236 -25.61 22.34 15.46
CA GLY A 236 -24.59 21.62 16.21
C GLY A 236 -23.99 20.41 15.49
N THR A 237 -24.43 20.07 14.26
CA THR A 237 -23.86 18.97 13.48
C THR A 237 -22.37 19.22 13.18
N LYS A 238 -21.54 18.20 13.44
CA LYS A 238 -20.14 18.15 13.00
C LYS A 238 -20.06 17.38 11.70
N VAL A 239 -19.46 17.99 10.68
CA VAL A 239 -19.30 17.40 9.35
C VAL A 239 -17.83 17.14 9.09
N ALA A 240 -17.48 15.90 8.73
CA ALA A 240 -16.15 15.52 8.29
C ALA A 240 -16.18 15.10 6.81
N VAL A 241 -15.18 15.54 6.06
CA VAL A 241 -15.05 15.32 4.62
C VAL A 241 -13.68 14.70 4.35
N LYS A 242 -13.67 13.61 3.58
CA LYS A 242 -12.45 12.98 3.05
C LYS A 242 -12.56 12.92 1.53
N VAL A 243 -11.51 13.36 0.85
CA VAL A 243 -11.35 13.31 -0.61
C VAL A 243 -10.06 12.56 -0.90
N ALA A 244 -10.16 11.25 -1.15
CA ALA A 244 -9.03 10.34 -1.32
C ALA A 244 -8.67 10.23 -2.81
N ILE A 245 -8.02 11.26 -3.35
CA ILE A 245 -7.75 11.40 -4.78
C ILE A 245 -6.27 11.31 -5.15
N ASN A 246 -5.38 11.07 -4.21
CA ASN A 246 -3.95 10.93 -4.53
C ASN A 246 -3.74 9.87 -5.62
N GLY A 247 -3.04 10.23 -6.72
CA GLY A 247 -2.80 9.35 -7.87
C GLY A 247 -4.03 9.03 -8.72
N LEU A 248 -5.26 9.42 -8.33
CA LEU A 248 -6.49 9.09 -9.07
C LEU A 248 -6.54 9.85 -10.40
N ALA A 249 -6.74 9.14 -11.51
CA ALA A 249 -6.90 9.76 -12.83
C ALA A 249 -8.13 10.66 -12.86
N ALA A 250 -7.94 11.93 -13.23
CA ALA A 250 -9.00 12.95 -13.32
C ALA A 250 -9.41 13.26 -14.75
N GLY A 251 -8.60 12.82 -15.71
CA GLY A 251 -8.79 13.01 -17.15
C GLY A 251 -7.52 12.62 -17.87
N LYS A 252 -7.39 13.05 -19.13
CA LYS A 252 -6.22 12.74 -19.94
C LYS A 252 -4.94 13.29 -19.27
N ASP A 253 -4.04 12.40 -18.88
CA ASP A 253 -2.73 12.69 -18.30
C ASP A 253 -2.76 13.62 -17.06
N THR A 254 -3.91 13.66 -16.33
CA THR A 254 -4.06 14.46 -15.12
C THR A 254 -4.50 13.58 -13.96
N TYR A 255 -3.91 13.81 -12.78
CA TYR A 255 -4.08 12.95 -11.60
C TYR A 255 -4.25 13.78 -10.34
N GLY A 256 -4.97 13.25 -9.38
CA GLY A 256 -5.08 13.86 -8.05
C GLY A 256 -3.70 13.98 -7.40
N LYS A 257 -3.42 15.15 -6.81
CA LYS A 257 -2.12 15.46 -6.23
C LYS A 257 -1.92 14.88 -4.84
N ALA A 258 -2.96 14.91 -4.03
CA ALA A 258 -2.94 14.47 -2.64
C ALA A 258 -4.36 14.26 -2.12
N ASP A 259 -4.49 13.47 -1.07
CA ASP A 259 -5.72 13.34 -0.32
C ASP A 259 -6.00 14.61 0.49
N LEU A 260 -7.27 14.94 0.64
CA LEU A 260 -7.76 16.02 1.48
C LEU A 260 -8.64 15.46 2.59
N SER A 261 -8.40 15.92 3.82
CA SER A 261 -9.30 15.69 4.95
C SER A 261 -9.58 17.02 5.63
N GLY A 262 -10.83 17.23 6.00
CA GLY A 262 -11.26 18.45 6.66
C GLY A 262 -12.69 18.35 7.16
N GLY A 263 -13.27 19.47 7.61
CA GLY A 263 -14.64 19.50 8.09
C GLY A 263 -15.05 20.85 8.64
N PHE A 264 -16.29 20.95 9.09
CA PHE A 264 -16.88 22.16 9.64
C PHE A 264 -17.95 21.82 10.69
N THR A 265 -18.42 22.84 11.40
CA THR A 265 -19.54 22.73 12.35
C THR A 265 -20.73 23.52 11.82
N VAL A 266 -21.96 23.06 12.08
CA VAL A 266 -23.18 23.76 11.74
C VAL A 266 -23.66 24.51 12.97
N GLY A 267 -23.89 25.85 12.84
CA GLY A 267 -24.38 26.74 13.90
C GLY A 267 -25.92 26.80 13.95
#